data_64d93c066d556330e5bb239d62d1a257
#
_entry.id   64d93c066d556330e5bb239d62d1a257
#
_cell.length_a   1.000
_cell.length_b   1.000
_cell.length_c   1.000
_cell.angle_alpha   90.00
_cell.angle_beta   90.00
_cell.angle_gamma   90.00
#
_symmetry.space_group_name_H-M   'P 1'
#
loop_
_entity.id
_entity.type
_entity.pdbx_description
1 polymer ?
#
loop_
_entity_poly.entity_id
_entity_poly.type
_entity_poly.pdbx_seq_one_letter_code
_entity_poly.pdbx_strand_id
1 'polypeptide(L)'
;MTKIALLSDIHGNTTALEAVLEDSRKAKVDEYWLLGDSLMPGTGRRDLLELLEELPITVKVLGNWEDSLWRAMRGMLDETRPSHRYLMRQCQYILEEITPQEIEAMQEMPMQVHREIAGLKIVITHHLPDKNWGRELIHIGEQKDFDRLVTNPSCDIAVYGHIHQQFFRYGTGGELIINPGSIGQPFFLEKNLRKDLRAMYAILEFDQMGLKNVDFRRVDYDV
;
A
#
# COMPACT_ATOMS: atom_id res chain seq x y z
N MET A 1 16.38 6.11 -17.23
CA MET A 1 15.82 4.89 -16.59
C MET A 1 15.32 5.33 -15.24
N THR A 2 14.05 5.08 -14.92
CA THR A 2 13.43 5.49 -13.66
C THR A 2 13.04 4.25 -12.87
N LYS A 3 13.39 4.22 -11.58
CA LYS A 3 13.06 3.16 -10.64
C LYS A 3 12.11 3.67 -9.57
N ILE A 4 10.96 3.04 -9.43
CA ILE A 4 9.89 3.43 -8.51
C ILE A 4 9.66 2.30 -7.51
N ALA A 5 9.83 2.58 -6.22
CA ALA A 5 9.46 1.63 -5.17
C ALA A 5 7.98 1.77 -4.81
N LEU A 6 7.28 0.65 -4.78
CA LEU A 6 5.89 0.54 -4.34
C LEU A 6 5.88 0.12 -2.86
N LEU A 7 5.54 1.06 -1.98
CA LEU A 7 5.37 0.83 -0.54
C LEU A 7 3.88 0.66 -0.23
N SER A 8 3.51 -0.44 0.41
CA SER A 8 2.12 -0.75 0.74
C SER A 8 1.99 -1.44 2.08
N ASP A 9 0.89 -1.16 2.78
CA ASP A 9 0.47 -1.94 3.94
C ASP A 9 1.61 -2.08 4.99
N ILE A 10 2.17 -0.92 5.41
CA ILE A 10 3.27 -0.83 6.38
C ILE A 10 2.76 -1.19 7.78
N HIS A 11 1.51 -0.81 8.07
CA HIS A 11 0.82 -1.19 9.31
C HIS A 11 1.61 -0.91 10.58
N GLY A 12 2.27 0.24 10.67
CA GLY A 12 3.01 0.64 11.86
C GLY A 12 4.25 -0.21 12.17
N ASN A 13 4.78 -0.94 11.18
CA ASN A 13 5.99 -1.75 11.35
C ASN A 13 7.23 -0.94 10.91
N THR A 14 7.71 -0.08 11.81
CA THR A 14 8.85 0.81 11.56
C THR A 14 10.10 0.02 11.19
N THR A 15 10.40 -1.07 11.91
CA THR A 15 11.58 -1.90 11.66
C THR A 15 11.58 -2.52 10.26
N ALA A 16 10.42 -3.02 9.82
CA ALA A 16 10.27 -3.54 8.45
C ALA A 16 10.43 -2.44 7.40
N LEU A 17 9.89 -1.24 7.65
CA LEU A 17 10.06 -0.09 6.77
C LEU A 17 11.53 0.30 6.65
N GLU A 18 12.26 0.43 7.76
CA GLU A 18 13.71 0.76 7.77
C GLU A 18 14.50 -0.21 6.90
N ALA A 19 14.26 -1.52 7.03
CA ALA A 19 14.93 -2.55 6.23
C ALA A 19 14.61 -2.41 4.73
N VAL A 20 13.34 -2.13 4.38
CA VAL A 20 12.92 -1.89 2.99
C VAL A 20 13.58 -0.63 2.45
N LEU A 21 13.68 0.44 3.24
CA LEU A 21 14.34 1.68 2.81
C LEU A 21 15.83 1.48 2.59
N GLU A 22 16.52 0.72 3.43
CA GLU A 22 17.92 0.38 3.22
C GLU A 22 18.12 -0.41 1.91
N ASP A 23 17.27 -1.41 1.65
CA ASP A 23 17.32 -2.22 0.44
C ASP A 23 17.01 -1.41 -0.82
N SER A 24 16.00 -0.53 -0.77
CA SER A 24 15.61 0.35 -1.88
C SER A 24 16.72 1.39 -2.24
N ARG A 25 17.42 1.92 -1.23
CA ARG A 25 18.59 2.79 -1.45
C ARG A 25 19.73 2.04 -2.17
N LYS A 26 20.00 0.77 -1.77
CA LYS A 26 20.99 -0.10 -2.47
C LYS A 26 20.57 -0.38 -3.91
N ALA A 27 19.27 -0.53 -4.17
CA ALA A 27 18.70 -0.69 -5.51
C ALA A 27 18.70 0.61 -6.34
N LYS A 28 19.02 1.77 -5.71
CA LYS A 28 19.03 3.11 -6.32
C LYS A 28 17.67 3.49 -6.89
N VAL A 29 16.65 3.41 -6.02
CA VAL A 29 15.29 3.86 -6.31
C VAL A 29 15.28 5.38 -6.43
N ASP A 30 14.58 5.92 -7.45
CA ASP A 30 14.51 7.35 -7.74
C ASP A 30 13.32 8.01 -7.00
N GLU A 31 12.19 7.30 -6.87
CA GLU A 31 10.97 7.79 -6.20
C GLU A 31 10.14 6.67 -5.59
N TYR A 32 9.21 7.05 -4.71
CA TYR A 32 8.36 6.11 -3.97
C TYR A 32 6.89 6.41 -4.21
N TRP A 33 6.09 5.34 -4.31
CA TRP A 33 4.62 5.40 -4.31
C TRP A 33 4.10 4.70 -3.06
N LEU A 34 3.32 5.42 -2.26
CA LEU A 34 2.70 4.94 -1.03
C LEU A 34 1.25 4.54 -1.32
N LEU A 35 0.96 3.25 -1.18
CA LEU A 35 -0.32 2.65 -1.55
C LEU A 35 -1.32 2.54 -0.38
N GLY A 36 -1.10 3.30 0.70
CA GLY A 36 -1.95 3.33 1.88
C GLY A 36 -1.60 2.33 2.97
N ASP A 37 -2.36 2.36 4.05
CA ASP A 37 -2.23 1.53 5.25
C ASP A 37 -0.85 1.66 5.91
N SER A 38 -0.49 2.91 6.26
CA SER A 38 0.82 3.24 6.81
C SER A 38 0.94 2.93 8.30
N LEU A 39 -0.01 3.36 9.12
CA LEU A 39 0.11 3.33 10.58
C LEU A 39 -0.47 2.04 11.19
N MET A 40 -1.73 1.98 11.46
CA MET A 40 -2.37 0.88 12.22
C MET A 40 -2.32 -0.48 11.50
N PRO A 41 -2.35 -1.61 12.25
CA PRO A 41 -2.47 -1.74 13.72
C PRO A 41 -1.16 -1.89 14.49
N GLY A 42 0.00 -1.67 13.88
CA GLY A 42 1.31 -1.78 14.52
C GLY A 42 1.62 -0.64 15.47
N THR A 43 2.86 -0.59 15.95
CA THR A 43 3.30 0.32 17.01
C THR A 43 3.97 1.60 16.49
N GLY A 44 4.39 1.66 15.23
CA GLY A 44 5.01 2.83 14.63
C GLY A 44 4.06 4.01 14.56
N ARG A 45 4.53 5.18 14.91
CA ARG A 45 3.79 6.44 14.97
C ARG A 45 4.61 7.57 14.38
N ARG A 46 5.15 8.48 15.20
CA ARG A 46 5.97 9.62 14.76
C ARG A 46 7.25 9.15 14.05
N ASP A 47 7.92 8.18 14.60
CA ASP A 47 9.11 7.56 14.04
C ASP A 47 8.91 7.06 12.60
N LEU A 48 7.77 6.40 12.35
CA LEU A 48 7.42 5.92 11.02
C LEU A 48 7.10 7.05 10.05
N LEU A 49 6.34 8.07 10.50
CA LEU A 49 5.99 9.21 9.64
C LEU A 49 7.23 10.02 9.26
N GLU A 50 8.17 10.24 10.17
CA GLU A 50 9.44 10.92 9.91
C GLU A 50 10.23 10.19 8.81
N LEU A 51 10.30 8.84 8.86
CA LEU A 51 10.94 8.07 7.78
C LEU A 51 10.26 8.28 6.42
N LEU A 52 8.92 8.35 6.39
CA LEU A 52 8.18 8.59 5.15
C LEU A 52 8.32 10.02 4.64
N GLU A 53 8.44 11.02 5.53
CA GLU A 53 8.61 12.42 5.18
C GLU A 53 9.97 12.71 4.52
N GLU A 54 11.00 11.93 4.85
CA GLU A 54 12.33 12.03 4.23
C GLU A 54 12.41 11.49 2.80
N LEU A 55 11.37 10.77 2.35
CA LEU A 55 11.40 10.10 1.05
C LEU A 55 10.85 10.99 -0.07
N PRO A 56 11.36 10.88 -1.30
CA PRO A 56 10.76 11.47 -2.47
C PRO A 56 9.48 10.71 -2.89
N ILE A 57 8.45 10.80 -2.04
CA ILE A 57 7.14 10.18 -2.33
C ILE A 57 6.39 11.08 -3.31
N THR A 58 6.11 10.57 -4.51
CA THR A 58 5.43 11.30 -5.58
C THR A 58 3.96 10.89 -5.76
N VAL A 59 3.55 9.77 -5.17
CA VAL A 59 2.17 9.27 -5.15
C VAL A 59 1.82 8.81 -3.75
N LYS A 60 0.63 9.21 -3.26
CA LYS A 60 0.00 8.69 -2.04
C LYS A 60 -1.46 8.42 -2.33
N VAL A 61 -1.99 7.28 -1.90
CA VAL A 61 -3.42 6.95 -1.98
C VAL A 61 -3.96 6.53 -0.61
N LEU A 62 -5.25 6.79 -0.39
CA LEU A 62 -5.94 6.52 0.85
C LEU A 62 -6.13 5.01 1.06
N GLY A 63 -5.59 4.47 2.15
CA GLY A 63 -5.86 3.13 2.63
C GLY A 63 -7.12 3.04 3.50
N ASN A 64 -7.55 1.83 3.79
CA ASN A 64 -8.73 1.61 4.64
C ASN A 64 -8.42 1.82 6.14
N TRP A 65 -7.16 1.73 6.54
CA TRP A 65 -6.78 1.98 7.94
C TRP A 65 -6.65 3.48 8.22
N GLU A 66 -6.22 4.31 7.27
CA GLU A 66 -6.31 5.76 7.37
C GLU A 66 -7.77 6.22 7.53
N ASP A 67 -8.70 5.69 6.70
CA ASP A 67 -10.14 5.98 6.84
C ASP A 67 -10.69 5.51 8.21
N SER A 68 -10.30 4.32 8.65
CA SER A 68 -10.71 3.77 9.95
C SER A 68 -10.17 4.60 11.12
N LEU A 69 -8.94 5.08 11.05
CA LEU A 69 -8.31 5.95 12.05
C LEU A 69 -9.05 7.29 12.15
N TRP A 70 -9.30 7.92 11.01
CA TRP A 70 -10.06 9.18 10.93
C TRP A 70 -11.47 9.03 11.50
N ARG A 71 -12.20 7.95 11.15
CA ARG A 71 -13.54 7.67 11.68
C ARG A 71 -13.53 7.42 13.18
N ALA A 72 -12.50 6.73 13.70
CA ALA A 72 -12.32 6.52 15.14
C ALA A 72 -12.09 7.85 15.86
N MET A 73 -11.21 8.70 15.34
CA MET A 73 -10.93 10.03 15.88
C MET A 73 -12.17 10.92 15.91
N ARG A 74 -13.03 10.83 14.88
CA ARG A 74 -14.28 11.60 14.77
C ARG A 74 -15.45 11.01 15.57
N GLY A 75 -15.27 9.92 16.32
CA GLY A 75 -16.31 9.28 17.09
C GLY A 75 -17.42 8.65 16.24
N MET A 76 -17.12 8.27 15.00
CA MET A 76 -18.08 7.70 14.04
C MET A 76 -18.21 6.17 14.16
N LEU A 77 -17.53 5.55 15.12
CA LEU A 77 -17.55 4.12 15.33
C LEU A 77 -18.55 3.71 16.41
N ASP A 78 -19.21 2.56 16.23
CA ASP A 78 -20.16 1.98 17.17
C ASP A 78 -19.43 1.23 18.30
N GLU A 79 -19.42 1.77 19.51
CA GLU A 79 -18.73 1.21 20.67
C GLU A 79 -19.27 -0.17 21.12
N THR A 80 -20.46 -0.56 20.68
CA THR A 80 -21.00 -1.88 21.00
C THR A 80 -20.27 -3.01 20.27
N ARG A 81 -19.60 -2.70 19.16
CA ARG A 81 -18.87 -3.67 18.33
C ARG A 81 -17.43 -3.85 18.82
N PRO A 82 -16.98 -5.09 19.11
CA PRO A 82 -15.61 -5.34 19.59
C PRO A 82 -14.50 -4.82 18.65
N SER A 83 -14.69 -4.97 17.33
CA SER A 83 -13.74 -4.46 16.32
C SER A 83 -13.62 -2.94 16.36
N HIS A 84 -14.72 -2.21 16.56
CA HIS A 84 -14.69 -0.75 16.66
C HIS A 84 -14.02 -0.29 17.96
N ARG A 85 -14.24 -0.98 19.08
CA ARG A 85 -13.52 -0.69 20.33
C ARG A 85 -11.99 -0.89 20.17
N TYR A 86 -11.61 -1.91 19.42
CA TYR A 86 -10.19 -2.12 19.08
C TYR A 86 -9.63 -0.94 18.29
N LEU A 87 -10.31 -0.52 17.20
CA LEU A 87 -9.91 0.65 16.40
C LEU A 87 -9.82 1.93 17.22
N MET A 88 -10.77 2.16 18.14
CA MET A 88 -10.77 3.34 19.02
C MET A 88 -9.57 3.34 19.97
N ARG A 89 -9.16 2.19 20.50
CA ARG A 89 -7.95 2.07 21.33
C ARG A 89 -6.68 2.33 20.50
N GLN A 90 -6.63 1.82 19.28
CA GLN A 90 -5.55 2.10 18.36
C GLN A 90 -5.47 3.60 18.04
N CYS A 91 -6.61 4.23 17.78
CA CYS A 91 -6.68 5.67 17.56
C CYS A 91 -6.16 6.47 18.76
N GLN A 92 -6.53 6.11 19.99
CA GLN A 92 -6.01 6.74 21.21
C GLN A 92 -4.49 6.63 21.30
N TYR A 93 -3.94 5.45 21.00
CA TYR A 93 -2.51 5.22 20.96
C TYR A 93 -1.80 6.10 19.91
N ILE A 94 -2.36 6.20 18.71
CA ILE A 94 -1.82 7.05 17.64
C ILE A 94 -1.84 8.54 18.04
N LEU A 95 -2.93 9.00 18.67
CA LEU A 95 -3.09 10.40 19.09
C LEU A 95 -2.13 10.84 20.22
N GLU A 96 -1.40 9.94 20.85
CA GLU A 96 -0.34 10.32 21.78
C GLU A 96 0.83 11.05 21.10
N GLU A 97 1.07 10.81 19.82
CA GLU A 97 2.19 11.39 19.07
C GLU A 97 1.80 12.04 17.74
N ILE A 98 0.68 11.63 17.15
CA ILE A 98 0.18 12.13 15.88
C ILE A 98 -1.00 13.07 16.13
N THR A 99 -0.95 14.26 15.55
CA THR A 99 -1.99 15.27 15.75
C THR A 99 -3.26 14.96 14.95
N PRO A 100 -4.43 15.48 15.41
CA PRO A 100 -5.67 15.36 14.63
C PRO A 100 -5.55 15.96 13.21
N GLN A 101 -4.78 17.02 13.04
CA GLN A 101 -4.56 17.66 11.74
C GLN A 101 -3.81 16.76 10.76
N GLU A 102 -2.84 15.98 11.24
CA GLU A 102 -2.13 15.00 10.41
C GLU A 102 -3.04 13.85 9.98
N ILE A 103 -3.93 13.38 10.87
CA ILE A 103 -4.92 12.36 10.53
C ILE A 103 -5.93 12.90 9.51
N GLU A 104 -6.35 14.16 9.62
CA GLU A 104 -7.20 14.83 8.62
C GLU A 104 -6.49 14.88 7.26
N ALA A 105 -5.21 15.26 7.23
CA ALA A 105 -4.43 15.30 6.00
C ALA A 105 -4.26 13.92 5.36
N MET A 106 -4.17 12.85 6.16
CA MET A 106 -4.18 11.48 5.64
C MET A 106 -5.52 11.14 4.98
N GLN A 107 -6.65 11.56 5.57
CA GLN A 107 -7.99 11.32 5.02
C GLN A 107 -8.23 12.06 3.69
N GLU A 108 -7.51 13.16 3.45
CA GLU A 108 -7.58 13.92 2.20
C GLU A 108 -6.82 13.26 1.04
N MET A 109 -6.06 12.20 1.28
CA MET A 109 -5.39 11.46 0.21
C MET A 109 -6.43 10.92 -0.79
N PRO A 110 -6.12 10.96 -2.10
CA PRO A 110 -7.05 10.48 -3.12
C PRO A 110 -7.23 8.96 -3.06
N MET A 111 -8.40 8.47 -3.43
CA MET A 111 -8.69 7.03 -3.58
C MET A 111 -7.90 6.41 -4.73
N GLN A 112 -7.58 7.21 -5.75
CA GLN A 112 -6.81 6.80 -6.92
C GLN A 112 -5.98 7.95 -7.47
N VAL A 113 -4.83 7.60 -8.04
CA VAL A 113 -3.95 8.52 -8.76
C VAL A 113 -3.66 7.96 -10.15
N HIS A 114 -3.58 8.83 -11.14
CA HIS A 114 -3.20 8.50 -12.51
C HIS A 114 -1.84 9.09 -12.83
N ARG A 115 -0.98 8.27 -13.44
CA ARG A 115 0.35 8.66 -13.91
C ARG A 115 0.54 8.21 -15.36
N GLU A 116 1.39 8.91 -16.07
CA GLU A 116 1.88 8.48 -17.37
C GLU A 116 3.41 8.46 -17.34
N ILE A 117 4.00 7.30 -17.65
CA ILE A 117 5.45 7.10 -17.65
C ILE A 117 5.83 6.34 -18.92
N ALA A 118 6.75 6.90 -19.70
CA ALA A 118 7.20 6.30 -20.96
C ALA A 118 6.04 5.92 -21.91
N GLY A 119 4.97 6.74 -21.95
CA GLY A 119 3.78 6.52 -22.77
C GLY A 119 2.79 5.51 -22.20
N LEU A 120 3.07 4.89 -21.04
CA LEU A 120 2.16 3.96 -20.37
C LEU A 120 1.29 4.69 -19.35
N LYS A 121 -0.01 4.46 -19.40
CA LYS A 121 -1.00 4.97 -18.46
C LYS A 121 -1.10 4.04 -17.27
N ILE A 122 -0.89 4.56 -16.06
CA ILE A 122 -0.86 3.80 -14.83
C ILE A 122 -1.94 4.32 -13.89
N VAL A 123 -2.77 3.44 -13.36
CA VAL A 123 -3.68 3.72 -12.24
C VAL A 123 -3.09 3.16 -10.96
N ILE A 124 -3.10 3.96 -9.91
CA ILE A 124 -2.61 3.61 -8.58
C ILE A 124 -3.76 3.78 -7.59
N THR A 125 -4.04 2.74 -6.80
CA THR A 125 -5.13 2.72 -5.82
C THR A 125 -4.76 1.82 -4.63
N HIS A 126 -5.44 1.97 -3.48
CA HIS A 126 -5.23 1.01 -2.39
C HIS A 126 -5.96 -0.31 -2.66
N HIS A 127 -7.21 -0.26 -3.11
CA HIS A 127 -7.99 -1.44 -3.48
C HIS A 127 -8.71 -1.18 -4.81
N LEU A 128 -10.01 -0.97 -4.84
CA LEU A 128 -10.74 -0.57 -6.05
C LEU A 128 -10.79 0.97 -6.16
N PRO A 129 -10.96 1.54 -7.36
CA PRO A 129 -11.04 2.99 -7.53
C PRO A 129 -12.15 3.68 -6.73
N ASP A 130 -13.23 2.97 -6.44
CA ASP A 130 -14.42 3.43 -5.73
C ASP A 130 -14.54 2.89 -4.29
N LYS A 131 -13.57 2.06 -3.84
CA LYS A 131 -13.65 1.37 -2.56
C LYS A 131 -12.27 0.93 -2.08
N ASN A 132 -11.80 1.44 -0.93
CA ASN A 132 -10.46 1.14 -0.41
C ASN A 132 -10.34 -0.14 0.44
N TRP A 133 -11.39 -0.95 0.54
CA TRP A 133 -11.41 -2.21 1.29
C TRP A 133 -12.21 -3.29 0.59
N GLY A 134 -11.95 -4.56 0.89
CA GLY A 134 -12.71 -5.69 0.36
C GLY A 134 -11.88 -6.95 0.21
N ARG A 135 -12.46 -7.97 -0.40
CA ARG A 135 -11.80 -9.26 -0.66
C ARG A 135 -11.81 -9.63 -2.14
N GLU A 136 -12.30 -8.75 -2.97
CA GLU A 136 -12.53 -8.99 -4.40
C GLU A 136 -11.21 -9.24 -5.15
N LEU A 137 -10.15 -8.51 -4.75
CA LEU A 137 -8.87 -8.52 -5.46
C LEU A 137 -7.81 -9.47 -4.86
N ILE A 138 -8.23 -10.50 -4.11
CA ILE A 138 -7.29 -11.56 -3.69
C ILE A 138 -6.80 -12.34 -4.93
N HIS A 139 -5.57 -12.89 -4.88
CA HIS A 139 -4.94 -13.52 -6.06
C HIS A 139 -5.77 -14.64 -6.72
N ILE A 140 -6.69 -15.27 -5.99
CA ILE A 140 -7.66 -16.26 -6.51
C ILE A 140 -9.03 -15.64 -6.85
N GLY A 141 -9.15 -14.31 -6.79
CA GLY A 141 -10.39 -13.58 -7.11
C GLY A 141 -10.79 -13.70 -8.58
N GLU A 142 -12.05 -13.38 -8.86
CA GLU A 142 -12.61 -13.48 -10.21
C GLU A 142 -12.01 -12.42 -11.14
N GLN A 143 -11.79 -12.76 -12.41
CA GLN A 143 -11.22 -11.86 -13.41
C GLN A 143 -11.99 -10.55 -13.53
N LYS A 144 -13.33 -10.62 -13.51
CA LYS A 144 -14.19 -9.43 -13.61
C LYS A 144 -13.92 -8.37 -12.55
N ASP A 145 -13.48 -8.77 -11.33
CA ASP A 145 -13.18 -7.84 -10.25
C ASP A 145 -11.86 -7.12 -10.49
N PHE A 146 -10.87 -7.81 -11.05
CA PHE A 146 -9.60 -7.19 -11.45
C PHE A 146 -9.77 -6.26 -12.65
N ASP A 147 -10.64 -6.59 -13.58
CA ASP A 147 -10.93 -5.74 -14.75
C ASP A 147 -11.49 -4.37 -14.33
N ARG A 148 -12.11 -4.26 -13.16
CA ARG A 148 -12.56 -2.97 -12.59
C ARG A 148 -11.42 -1.98 -12.32
N LEU A 149 -10.20 -2.48 -12.09
CA LEU A 149 -9.02 -1.63 -11.91
C LEU A 149 -8.59 -0.93 -13.20
N VAL A 150 -8.88 -1.50 -14.35
CA VAL A 150 -8.30 -1.09 -15.63
C VAL A 150 -9.32 -0.57 -16.66
N THR A 151 -10.62 -0.64 -16.37
CA THR A 151 -11.66 -0.34 -17.35
C THR A 151 -12.10 1.12 -17.41
N ASN A 152 -11.87 1.93 -16.34
CA ASN A 152 -12.36 3.31 -16.36
C ASN A 152 -11.52 4.28 -15.49
N PRO A 153 -10.72 5.15 -16.10
CA PRO A 153 -10.36 5.19 -17.53
C PRO A 153 -9.44 4.03 -17.92
N SER A 154 -9.38 3.71 -19.22
CA SER A 154 -8.47 2.66 -19.69
C SER A 154 -7.03 2.99 -19.31
N CYS A 155 -6.32 2.03 -18.72
CA CYS A 155 -4.91 2.14 -18.38
C CYS A 155 -4.16 0.91 -18.89
N ASP A 156 -2.83 1.01 -18.95
CA ASP A 156 -1.95 -0.09 -19.35
C ASP A 156 -1.50 -0.91 -18.15
N ILE A 157 -1.37 -0.23 -16.99
CA ILE A 157 -0.90 -0.82 -15.74
C ILE A 157 -1.81 -0.36 -14.59
N ALA A 158 -2.23 -1.29 -13.74
CA ALA A 158 -2.84 -1.01 -12.44
C ALA A 158 -1.92 -1.46 -11.30
N VAL A 159 -1.74 -0.60 -10.30
CA VAL A 159 -0.99 -0.90 -9.08
C VAL A 159 -1.91 -0.74 -7.88
N TYR A 160 -1.99 -1.76 -7.01
CA TYR A 160 -2.85 -1.72 -5.83
C TYR A 160 -2.23 -2.45 -4.63
N GLY A 161 -2.68 -2.17 -3.41
CA GLY A 161 -2.23 -2.74 -2.13
C GLY A 161 -3.24 -3.68 -1.49
N HIS A 162 -3.53 -3.48 -0.19
CA HIS A 162 -4.62 -4.02 0.61
C HIS A 162 -4.61 -5.53 0.90
N ILE A 163 -4.27 -6.38 -0.05
CA ILE A 163 -4.40 -7.84 0.13
C ILE A 163 -3.14 -8.50 0.68
N HIS A 164 -2.07 -7.75 0.89
CA HIS A 164 -0.79 -8.20 1.46
C HIS A 164 -0.12 -9.36 0.71
N GLN A 165 -0.45 -9.56 -0.57
CA GLN A 165 0.04 -10.66 -1.39
C GLN A 165 0.81 -10.15 -2.59
N GLN A 166 2.03 -10.58 -2.72
CA GLN A 166 2.92 -10.17 -3.79
C GLN A 166 2.67 -11.01 -5.05
N PHE A 167 2.11 -10.40 -6.09
CA PHE A 167 1.88 -11.03 -7.39
C PHE A 167 1.61 -10.02 -8.49
N PHE A 168 1.61 -10.48 -9.74
CA PHE A 168 1.03 -9.78 -10.86
C PHE A 168 0.10 -10.71 -11.66
N ARG A 169 -0.82 -10.12 -12.41
CA ARG A 169 -1.70 -10.80 -13.35
C ARG A 169 -2.08 -9.89 -14.50
N TYR A 170 -2.73 -10.44 -15.52
CA TYR A 170 -3.25 -9.64 -16.63
C TYR A 170 -4.75 -9.43 -16.50
N GLY A 171 -5.22 -8.24 -16.88
CA GLY A 171 -6.61 -7.92 -17.15
C GLY A 171 -7.10 -8.63 -18.43
N THR A 172 -8.41 -8.63 -18.67
CA THR A 172 -9.00 -9.26 -19.87
C THR A 172 -8.51 -8.60 -21.18
N GLY A 173 -8.19 -7.31 -21.15
CA GLY A 173 -7.63 -6.56 -22.29
C GLY A 173 -6.11 -6.68 -22.44
N GLY A 174 -5.43 -7.39 -21.53
CA GLY A 174 -3.96 -7.54 -21.53
C GLY A 174 -3.23 -6.52 -20.69
N GLU A 175 -3.94 -5.69 -19.93
CA GLU A 175 -3.37 -4.73 -18.96
C GLU A 175 -2.61 -5.48 -17.87
N LEU A 176 -1.54 -4.87 -17.34
CA LEU A 176 -0.77 -5.46 -16.25
C LEU A 176 -1.30 -4.97 -14.90
N ILE A 177 -1.62 -5.89 -13.99
CA ILE A 177 -2.10 -5.60 -12.64
C ILE A 177 -1.09 -6.12 -11.63
N ILE A 178 -0.61 -5.24 -10.74
CA ILE A 178 0.52 -5.50 -9.82
C ILE A 178 0.10 -5.23 -8.38
N ASN A 179 0.42 -6.17 -7.48
CA ASN A 179 0.37 -5.96 -6.04
C ASN A 179 1.76 -6.19 -5.43
N PRO A 180 2.35 -5.22 -4.71
CA PRO A 180 3.69 -5.34 -4.15
C PRO A 180 3.78 -6.24 -2.90
N GLY A 181 2.65 -6.68 -2.36
CA GLY A 181 2.60 -7.31 -1.04
C GLY A 181 2.47 -6.29 0.09
N SER A 182 2.84 -6.68 1.29
CA SER A 182 2.81 -5.84 2.50
C SER A 182 4.20 -5.74 3.13
N ILE A 183 4.58 -4.54 3.54
CA ILE A 183 5.81 -4.32 4.30
C ILE A 183 5.66 -4.87 5.72
N GLY A 184 4.57 -4.55 6.40
CA GLY A 184 4.42 -4.85 7.81
C GLY A 184 3.69 -6.15 8.15
N GLN A 185 2.82 -6.63 7.25
CA GLN A 185 1.95 -7.77 7.52
C GLN A 185 1.78 -8.67 6.29
N PRO A 186 2.84 -9.35 5.82
CA PRO A 186 2.74 -10.25 4.68
C PRO A 186 1.71 -11.34 4.94
N PHE A 187 0.91 -11.68 3.93
CA PHE A 187 -0.15 -12.67 4.05
C PHE A 187 -0.05 -13.75 2.99
N PHE A 188 -0.23 -15.01 3.42
CA PHE A 188 -0.28 -16.17 2.55
C PHE A 188 -1.50 -17.03 2.87
N LEU A 189 -2.22 -17.49 1.86
CA LEU A 189 -3.30 -18.45 2.02
C LEU A 189 -2.76 -19.83 2.43
N GLU A 190 -1.65 -20.26 1.83
CA GLU A 190 -0.97 -21.52 2.12
C GLU A 190 -0.28 -21.47 3.50
N LYS A 191 -0.64 -22.42 4.38
CA LYS A 191 -0.18 -22.43 5.78
C LYS A 191 1.34 -22.50 5.92
N ASN A 192 2.01 -23.26 5.06
CA ASN A 192 3.46 -23.43 5.12
C ASN A 192 4.23 -22.15 4.75
N LEU A 193 3.63 -21.30 3.91
CA LEU A 193 4.19 -20.01 3.53
C LEU A 193 4.00 -18.92 4.57
N ARG A 194 3.06 -19.08 5.51
CA ARG A 194 2.78 -18.11 6.59
C ARG A 194 3.93 -17.90 7.58
N LYS A 195 4.98 -18.70 7.48
CA LYS A 195 6.21 -18.53 8.27
C LYS A 195 7.15 -17.48 7.68
N ASP A 196 6.93 -17.10 6.42
CA ASP A 196 7.68 -16.03 5.77
C ASP A 196 7.11 -14.68 6.21
N LEU A 197 7.81 -14.03 7.15
CA LEU A 197 7.45 -12.73 7.71
C LEU A 197 8.26 -11.59 7.09
N ARG A 198 9.07 -11.87 6.06
CA ARG A 198 9.88 -10.83 5.39
C ARG A 198 9.02 -9.72 4.84
N ALA A 199 9.50 -8.50 4.99
CA ALA A 199 8.86 -7.31 4.42
C ALA A 199 8.81 -7.42 2.90
N MET A 200 7.64 -7.16 2.30
CA MET A 200 7.44 -7.23 0.86
C MET A 200 7.24 -5.85 0.27
N TYR A 201 7.92 -5.58 -0.84
CA TYR A 201 7.69 -4.42 -1.68
C TYR A 201 8.06 -4.74 -3.13
N ALA A 202 7.81 -3.85 -4.08
CA ALA A 202 8.21 -4.04 -5.46
C ALA A 202 8.93 -2.80 -6.02
N ILE A 203 9.81 -3.01 -7.00
CA ILE A 203 10.42 -1.94 -7.76
C ILE A 203 9.97 -2.06 -9.22
N LEU A 204 9.37 -0.99 -9.75
CA LEU A 204 9.09 -0.85 -11.18
C LEU A 204 10.27 -0.13 -11.85
N GLU A 205 10.82 -0.71 -12.90
CA GLU A 205 11.86 -0.08 -13.71
C GLU A 205 11.32 0.32 -15.07
N PHE A 206 11.42 1.61 -15.40
CA PHE A 206 11.01 2.16 -16.69
C PHE A 206 12.22 2.66 -17.49
N ASP A 207 12.18 2.46 -18.79
CA ASP A 207 13.10 3.10 -19.74
C ASP A 207 12.31 3.76 -20.90
N GLN A 208 13.00 4.16 -21.97
CA GLN A 208 12.35 4.82 -23.11
C GLN A 208 11.36 3.91 -23.87
N MET A 209 11.46 2.59 -23.69
CA MET A 209 10.60 1.60 -24.35
C MET A 209 9.38 1.20 -23.50
N GLY A 210 9.26 1.72 -22.27
CA GLY A 210 8.16 1.41 -21.35
C GLY A 210 8.60 0.73 -20.07
N LEU A 211 7.75 -0.14 -19.52
CA LEU A 211 8.05 -0.94 -18.32
C LEU A 211 9.05 -2.04 -18.67
N LYS A 212 10.26 -1.92 -18.14
CA LYS A 212 11.36 -2.86 -18.37
C LYS A 212 11.34 -4.05 -17.42
N ASN A 213 11.01 -3.82 -16.14
CA ASN A 213 11.06 -4.85 -15.10
C ASN A 213 10.08 -4.57 -13.97
N VAL A 214 9.60 -5.65 -13.35
CA VAL A 214 8.89 -5.65 -12.07
C VAL A 214 9.70 -6.55 -11.13
N ASP A 215 10.42 -5.95 -10.18
CA ASP A 215 11.25 -6.66 -9.21
C ASP A 215 10.52 -6.80 -7.88
N PHE A 216 10.01 -7.98 -7.60
CA PHE A 216 9.39 -8.33 -6.32
C PHE A 216 10.44 -8.66 -5.28
N ARG A 217 10.51 -7.88 -4.22
CA ARG A 217 11.52 -7.99 -3.17
C ARG A 217 10.94 -8.47 -1.85
N ARG A 218 11.71 -9.27 -1.13
CA ARG A 218 11.42 -9.72 0.23
C ARG A 218 12.64 -9.49 1.08
N VAL A 219 12.50 -8.66 2.11
CA VAL A 219 13.60 -8.16 2.92
C VAL A 219 13.49 -8.73 4.33
N ASP A 220 14.58 -9.31 4.82
CA ASP A 220 14.69 -9.74 6.22
C ASP A 220 14.80 -8.51 7.13
N TYR A 221 14.15 -8.58 8.29
CA TYR A 221 14.24 -7.57 9.35
C TYR A 221 14.09 -8.25 10.73
N ASP A 222 14.47 -7.56 11.78
CA ASP A 222 14.32 -8.05 13.16
C ASP A 222 12.83 -7.98 13.58
N VAL A 223 12.23 -9.16 13.90
CA VAL A 223 10.80 -9.32 14.23
C VAL A 223 10.60 -9.26 15.74
#